data_eae0b61e7f812e67bef3191a7f2858c1
#
_entry.id   eae0b61e7f812e67bef3191a7f2858c1
#
_cell.length_a   1.000
_cell.length_b   1.000
_cell.length_c   1.000
_cell.angle_alpha   90.00
_cell.angle_beta   90.00
_cell.angle_gamma   90.00
#
_symmetry.space_group_name_H-M   'P 1'
#
loop_
_entity.id
_entity.type
_entity.pdbx_description
1 polymer ?
#
loop_
_entity_poly.entity_id
_entity_poly.type
_entity_poly.pdbx_seq_one_letter_code
_entity_poly.pdbx_strand_id
1 'polypeptide(L)'
;MQSWVEMFDIMNSAFPIFIVVLIGILAITTVSGIHRHVSNSRKPMLSVHSLIVGKRTEVSHRHDPDLSVNRTDSKYFITFEVESGDRLEFIVSGEEYGQCSEGDEGKLTFQGTRYLGFERMRRAYRTTGMQEYRHY
;
A
#
# COMPACT_ATOMS: atom_id res chain seq x y z
N MET A 1 28.36 -6.09 52.24
CA MET A 1 29.15 -5.32 51.30
C MET A 1 29.50 -6.04 50.01
N GLN A 2 29.49 -7.35 49.95
CA GLN A 2 29.79 -8.10 48.73
C GLN A 2 28.64 -8.01 47.68
N SER A 3 27.40 -7.91 48.09
CA SER A 3 26.24 -7.89 47.20
C SER A 3 26.13 -6.63 46.29
N TRP A 4 26.65 -5.50 46.76
CA TRP A 4 26.65 -4.25 45.96
C TRP A 4 27.70 -4.29 44.86
N VAL A 5 28.86 -4.87 45.13
CA VAL A 5 29.95 -5.01 44.16
C VAL A 5 29.56 -5.98 43.04
N GLU A 6 28.96 -7.12 43.39
CA GLU A 6 28.44 -8.10 42.44
C GLU A 6 27.33 -7.53 41.56
N MET A 7 26.47 -6.71 42.15
CA MET A 7 25.38 -6.06 41.40
C MET A 7 25.94 -5.02 40.43
N PHE A 8 26.98 -4.28 40.80
CA PHE A 8 27.65 -3.36 39.88
C PHE A 8 28.41 -4.07 38.73
N ASP A 9 29.01 -5.22 39.01
CA ASP A 9 29.73 -6.02 38.01
C ASP A 9 28.74 -6.63 37.01
N ILE A 10 27.60 -7.15 37.45
CA ILE A 10 26.54 -7.67 36.59
C ILE A 10 25.97 -6.53 35.71
N MET A 11 25.71 -5.38 36.29
CA MET A 11 25.18 -4.23 35.59
C MET A 11 26.17 -3.69 34.54
N ASN A 12 27.45 -3.65 34.90
CA ASN A 12 28.52 -3.20 34.00
C ASN A 12 28.77 -4.18 32.84
N SER A 13 28.57 -5.46 33.07
CA SER A 13 28.71 -6.49 32.01
C SER A 13 27.45 -6.65 31.17
N ALA A 14 26.26 -6.55 31.74
CA ALA A 14 24.99 -6.71 31.04
C ALA A 14 24.63 -5.51 30.18
N PHE A 15 24.98 -4.30 30.60
CA PHE A 15 24.63 -3.07 29.92
C PHE A 15 25.20 -2.97 28.47
N PRO A 16 26.49 -3.24 28.22
CA PRO A 16 27.01 -3.19 26.86
C PRO A 16 26.41 -4.27 25.96
N ILE A 17 26.11 -5.46 26.51
CA ILE A 17 25.46 -6.53 25.76
C ILE A 17 24.04 -6.12 25.35
N PHE A 18 23.28 -5.50 26.25
CA PHE A 18 21.95 -4.98 25.97
C PHE A 18 21.96 -3.93 24.85
N ILE A 19 22.92 -3.01 24.89
CA ILE A 19 23.07 -1.98 23.84
C ILE A 19 23.40 -2.59 22.48
N VAL A 20 24.30 -3.57 22.42
CA VAL A 20 24.65 -4.27 21.17
C VAL A 20 23.44 -4.98 20.57
N VAL A 21 22.64 -5.66 21.40
CA VAL A 21 21.41 -6.32 20.95
C VAL A 21 20.39 -5.31 20.44
N LEU A 22 20.22 -4.19 21.15
CA LEU A 22 19.30 -3.12 20.74
C LEU A 22 19.69 -2.51 19.37
N ILE A 23 20.98 -2.22 19.18
CA ILE A 23 21.51 -1.70 17.92
C ILE A 23 21.33 -2.74 16.80
N GLY A 24 21.53 -4.01 17.08
CA GLY A 24 21.32 -5.09 16.12
C GLY A 24 19.86 -5.18 15.64
N ILE A 25 18.91 -5.11 16.55
CA ILE A 25 17.46 -5.11 16.22
C ILE A 25 17.11 -3.87 15.39
N LEU A 26 17.61 -2.69 15.77
CA LEU A 26 17.35 -1.45 15.06
C LEU A 26 17.92 -1.50 13.63
N ALA A 27 19.13 -2.04 13.46
CA ALA A 27 19.75 -2.21 12.14
C ALA A 27 18.94 -3.15 11.23
N ILE A 28 18.46 -4.27 11.75
CA ILE A 28 17.66 -5.25 11.00
C ILE A 28 16.34 -4.62 10.55
N THR A 29 15.66 -3.86 11.41
CA THR A 29 14.38 -3.23 11.07
C THR A 29 14.54 -2.14 10.02
N THR A 30 15.58 -1.33 10.10
CA THR A 30 15.87 -0.28 9.09
C THR A 30 16.26 -0.86 7.74
N VAL A 31 17.12 -1.87 7.71
CA VAL A 31 17.54 -2.54 6.46
C VAL A 31 16.36 -3.21 5.76
N SER A 32 15.45 -3.85 6.50
CA SER A 32 14.26 -4.48 5.92
C SER A 32 13.32 -3.48 5.25
N GLY A 33 13.15 -2.30 5.84
CA GLY A 33 12.35 -1.22 5.25
C GLY A 33 12.96 -0.67 3.96
N ILE A 34 14.24 -0.42 3.98
CA ILE A 34 14.99 0.10 2.81
C ILE A 34 15.01 -0.92 1.68
N HIS A 35 15.18 -2.21 1.99
CA HIS A 35 15.23 -3.26 0.98
C HIS A 35 13.94 -3.36 0.16
N ARG A 36 12.78 -3.24 0.79
CA ARG A 36 11.47 -3.21 0.08
C ARG A 36 11.36 -2.03 -0.87
N HIS A 37 11.77 -0.85 -0.42
CA HIS A 37 11.70 0.36 -1.23
C HIS A 37 12.64 0.29 -2.43
N VAL A 38 13.89 -0.13 -2.21
CA VAL A 38 14.90 -0.28 -3.27
C VAL A 38 14.54 -1.39 -4.26
N SER A 39 13.96 -2.50 -3.78
CA SER A 39 13.53 -3.60 -4.65
C SER A 39 12.45 -3.16 -5.64
N ASN A 40 11.46 -2.37 -5.21
CA ASN A 40 10.43 -1.83 -6.10
C ASN A 40 10.99 -0.81 -7.09
N SER A 41 11.95 0.02 -6.67
CA SER A 41 12.58 1.03 -7.54
C SER A 41 13.48 0.43 -8.62
N ARG A 42 13.97 -0.79 -8.43
CA ARG A 42 14.77 -1.52 -9.42
C ARG A 42 13.93 -2.24 -10.48
N LYS A 43 12.64 -2.45 -10.24
CA LYS A 43 11.75 -3.07 -11.21
C LYS A 43 11.37 -2.07 -12.30
N PRO A 44 11.20 -2.53 -13.55
CA PRO A 44 10.78 -1.64 -14.62
C PRO A 44 9.35 -1.12 -14.37
N MET A 45 9.12 0.12 -14.75
CA MET A 45 7.77 0.69 -14.81
C MET A 45 7.03 0.05 -16.00
N LEU A 46 5.90 -0.56 -15.74
CA LEU A 46 5.07 -1.21 -16.73
C LEU A 46 3.76 -0.46 -16.91
N SER A 47 3.34 -0.32 -18.15
CA SER A 47 2.03 0.22 -18.51
C SER A 47 1.32 -0.81 -19.37
N VAL A 48 0.21 -1.33 -18.87
CA VAL A 48 -0.54 -2.41 -19.51
C VAL A 48 -2.02 -2.06 -19.58
N HIS A 49 -2.69 -2.56 -20.60
CA HIS A 49 -4.14 -2.49 -20.67
C HIS A 49 -4.76 -3.43 -19.64
N SER A 50 -5.73 -2.96 -18.90
CA SER A 50 -6.34 -3.72 -17.81
C SER A 50 -7.80 -3.38 -17.61
N LEU A 51 -8.51 -4.30 -16.96
CA LEU A 51 -9.90 -4.19 -16.56
C LEU A 51 -9.99 -4.27 -15.03
N ILE A 52 -10.75 -3.39 -14.41
CA ILE A 52 -11.03 -3.47 -12.98
C ILE A 52 -12.07 -4.56 -12.74
N VAL A 53 -11.67 -5.60 -12.02
CA VAL A 53 -12.53 -6.77 -11.73
C VAL A 53 -12.97 -6.84 -10.28
N GLY A 54 -12.37 -6.06 -9.39
CA GLY A 54 -12.75 -6.06 -7.98
C GLY A 54 -12.25 -4.83 -7.24
N LYS A 55 -12.97 -4.48 -6.19
CA LYS A 55 -12.63 -3.42 -5.24
C LYS A 55 -12.92 -3.91 -3.84
N ARG A 56 -12.03 -3.67 -2.89
CA ARG A 56 -12.27 -3.96 -1.49
C ARG A 56 -11.67 -2.90 -0.57
N THR A 57 -12.27 -2.76 0.59
CA THR A 57 -11.79 -1.88 1.65
C THR A 57 -11.46 -2.73 2.88
N GLU A 58 -10.30 -2.50 3.45
CA GLU A 58 -9.88 -3.08 4.71
C GLU A 58 -9.87 -1.99 5.77
N VAL A 59 -10.68 -2.17 6.80
CA VAL A 59 -10.79 -1.24 7.91
C VAL A 59 -10.11 -1.84 9.13
N SER A 60 -9.08 -1.18 9.62
CA SER A 60 -8.37 -1.56 10.84
C SER A 60 -8.71 -0.60 11.96
N HIS A 61 -9.21 -1.13 13.06
CA HIS A 61 -9.43 -0.37 14.28
C HIS A 61 -8.24 -0.55 15.20
N ARG A 62 -7.50 0.52 15.44
CA ARG A 62 -6.42 0.54 16.42
C ARG A 62 -6.84 1.36 17.62
N HIS A 63 -6.88 0.71 18.77
CA HIS A 63 -7.06 1.41 20.04
C HIS A 63 -5.68 1.86 20.53
N ASP A 64 -5.49 3.15 20.68
CA ASP A 64 -4.30 3.72 21.29
C ASP A 64 -4.58 3.97 22.78
N PRO A 65 -3.99 3.15 23.69
CA PRO A 65 -4.26 3.27 25.11
C PRO A 65 -3.70 4.57 25.72
N ASP A 66 -2.70 5.19 25.10
CA ASP A 66 -2.05 6.40 25.62
C ASP A 66 -2.86 7.67 25.36
N LEU A 67 -3.66 7.69 24.30
CA LEU A 67 -4.43 8.86 23.88
C LEU A 67 -5.94 8.70 24.08
N SER A 68 -6.43 7.55 24.53
CA SER A 68 -7.86 7.21 24.63
C SER A 68 -8.66 7.50 23.34
N VAL A 69 -7.99 7.48 22.19
CA VAL A 69 -8.55 7.73 20.87
C VAL A 69 -8.56 6.44 20.06
N ASN A 70 -9.73 6.10 19.53
CA ASN A 70 -9.86 5.04 18.55
C ASN A 70 -9.45 5.61 17.18
N ARG A 71 -8.34 5.12 16.63
CA ARG A 71 -7.95 5.38 15.26
C ARG A 71 -8.52 4.32 14.34
N THR A 72 -9.18 4.77 13.31
CA THR A 72 -9.65 3.92 12.23
C THR A 72 -8.80 4.20 11.01
N ASP A 73 -8.02 3.21 10.59
CA ASP A 73 -7.25 3.26 9.36
C ASP A 73 -7.97 2.44 8.30
N SER A 74 -8.22 3.05 7.15
CA SER A 74 -8.83 2.38 6.00
C SER A 74 -7.80 2.23 4.89
N LYS A 75 -7.68 1.01 4.37
CA LYS A 75 -6.88 0.69 3.19
C LYS A 75 -7.80 0.30 2.05
N TYR A 76 -7.53 0.83 0.88
CA TYR A 76 -8.32 0.62 -0.30
C TYR A 76 -7.53 -0.21 -1.31
N PHE A 77 -8.16 -1.24 -1.84
CA PHE A 77 -7.56 -2.17 -2.79
C PHE A 77 -8.40 -2.26 -4.05
N ILE A 78 -7.72 -2.24 -5.19
CA ILE A 78 -8.34 -2.48 -6.49
C ILE A 78 -7.64 -3.65 -7.17
N THR A 79 -8.40 -4.58 -7.68
CA THR A 79 -7.92 -5.72 -8.46
C THR A 79 -8.10 -5.45 -9.94
N PHE A 80 -7.00 -5.53 -10.67
CA PHE A 80 -6.94 -5.37 -12.12
C PHE A 80 -6.67 -6.71 -12.79
N GLU A 81 -7.38 -7.00 -13.85
CA GLU A 81 -7.09 -8.10 -14.76
C GLU A 81 -6.38 -7.56 -15.99
N VAL A 82 -5.16 -8.01 -16.23
CA VAL A 82 -4.32 -7.60 -17.36
C VAL A 82 -4.57 -8.50 -18.58
N GLU A 83 -4.04 -8.12 -19.75
CA GLU A 83 -4.28 -8.84 -21.01
C GLU A 83 -3.89 -10.33 -20.96
N SER A 84 -2.90 -10.69 -20.15
CA SER A 84 -2.49 -12.09 -19.93
C SER A 84 -3.52 -12.93 -19.17
N GLY A 85 -4.56 -12.31 -18.59
CA GLY A 85 -5.53 -12.95 -17.71
C GLY A 85 -5.10 -12.96 -16.23
N ASP A 86 -3.92 -12.49 -15.92
CA ASP A 86 -3.44 -12.37 -14.54
C ASP A 86 -4.18 -11.28 -13.80
N ARG A 87 -4.42 -11.51 -12.50
CA ARG A 87 -5.05 -10.54 -11.61
C ARG A 87 -4.03 -9.97 -10.66
N LEU A 88 -3.96 -8.66 -10.61
CA LEU A 88 -3.05 -7.89 -9.77
C LEU A 88 -3.85 -6.99 -8.84
N GLU A 89 -3.58 -7.08 -7.53
CA GLU A 89 -4.21 -6.22 -6.54
C GLU A 89 -3.22 -5.17 -6.07
N PHE A 90 -3.66 -3.91 -6.04
CA PHE A 90 -2.86 -2.79 -5.58
C PHE A 90 -3.58 -1.99 -4.50
N ILE A 91 -2.79 -1.45 -3.58
CA ILE A 91 -3.26 -0.44 -2.62
C ILE A 91 -3.32 0.89 -3.33
N VAL A 92 -4.45 1.56 -3.25
CA VAL A 92 -4.69 2.88 -3.84
C VAL A 92 -5.15 3.87 -2.78
N SER A 93 -5.11 5.16 -3.11
CA SER A 93 -5.69 6.19 -2.26
C SER A 93 -7.23 6.09 -2.23
N GLY A 94 -7.86 6.66 -1.21
CA GLY A 94 -9.32 6.72 -1.15
C GLY A 94 -9.95 7.51 -2.30
N GLU A 95 -9.26 8.52 -2.79
CA GLU A 95 -9.66 9.31 -3.95
C GLU A 95 -9.66 8.48 -5.24
N GLU A 96 -8.59 7.76 -5.51
CA GLU A 96 -8.47 6.83 -6.64
C GLU A 96 -9.54 5.73 -6.57
N TYR A 97 -9.75 5.17 -5.40
CA TYR A 97 -10.77 4.15 -5.15
C TYR A 97 -12.18 4.66 -5.48
N GLY A 98 -12.48 5.90 -5.11
CA GLY A 98 -13.76 6.52 -5.39
C GLY A 98 -13.99 6.84 -6.87
N GLN A 99 -12.93 7.10 -7.62
CA GLN A 99 -13.00 7.42 -9.05
C GLN A 99 -13.11 6.18 -9.95
N CYS A 100 -12.69 5.03 -9.46
CA CYS A 100 -12.67 3.78 -10.20
C CYS A 100 -13.91 2.94 -9.90
N SER A 101 -14.43 2.27 -10.90
CA SER A 101 -15.56 1.34 -10.79
C SER A 101 -15.20 -0.01 -11.39
N GLU A 102 -15.81 -1.08 -10.87
CA GLU A 102 -15.71 -2.39 -11.48
C GLU A 102 -16.23 -2.34 -12.93
N GLY A 103 -15.48 -2.97 -13.84
CA GLY A 103 -15.78 -2.94 -15.26
C GLY A 103 -15.12 -1.79 -16.03
N ASP A 104 -14.44 -0.87 -15.36
CA ASP A 104 -13.66 0.17 -16.02
C ASP A 104 -12.44 -0.45 -16.72
N GLU A 105 -12.23 -0.08 -17.97
CA GLU A 105 -11.07 -0.44 -18.77
C GLU A 105 -10.14 0.74 -18.93
N GLY A 106 -8.85 0.49 -18.95
CA GLY A 106 -7.86 1.52 -19.16
C GLY A 106 -6.44 1.03 -19.08
N LYS A 107 -5.54 1.98 -19.02
CA LYS A 107 -4.10 1.75 -18.93
C LYS A 107 -3.65 1.83 -17.48
N LEU A 108 -3.21 0.70 -16.94
CA LEU A 108 -2.62 0.59 -15.61
C LEU A 108 -1.12 0.79 -15.70
N THR A 109 -0.59 1.69 -14.88
CA THR A 109 0.84 1.91 -14.72
C THR A 109 1.26 1.52 -13.32
N PHE A 110 2.24 0.64 -13.20
CA PHE A 110 2.76 0.15 -11.93
C PHE A 110 4.24 -0.19 -12.01
N GLN A 111 4.86 -0.26 -10.86
CA GLN A 111 6.26 -0.65 -10.70
C GLN A 111 6.37 -1.68 -9.57
N GLY A 112 6.55 -2.95 -9.93
CA GLY A 112 6.52 -4.04 -8.96
C GLY A 112 5.16 -4.14 -8.26
N THR A 113 5.11 -3.93 -6.95
CA THR A 113 3.88 -3.91 -6.14
C THR A 113 3.30 -2.51 -5.95
N ARG A 114 3.95 -1.50 -6.51
CA ARG A 114 3.60 -0.09 -6.35
C ARG A 114 2.67 0.35 -7.47
N TYR A 115 1.49 0.81 -7.09
CA TYR A 115 0.55 1.45 -7.99
C TYR A 115 1.03 2.87 -8.33
N LEU A 116 1.08 3.22 -9.62
CA LEU A 116 1.46 4.55 -10.10
C LEU A 116 0.29 5.33 -10.68
N GLY A 117 -0.63 4.67 -11.36
CA GLY A 117 -1.80 5.33 -11.92
C GLY A 117 -2.64 4.41 -12.80
N PHE A 118 -3.87 4.83 -13.03
CA PHE A 118 -4.80 4.16 -13.94
C PHE A 118 -5.50 5.21 -14.79
N GLU A 119 -5.28 5.17 -16.09
CA GLU A 119 -5.92 6.05 -17.06
C GLU A 119 -7.10 5.33 -17.69
N ARG A 120 -8.30 5.69 -17.25
CA ARG A 120 -9.54 5.10 -17.73
C ARG A 120 -9.80 5.51 -19.17
N MET A 121 -10.14 4.53 -20.02
CA MET A 121 -10.65 4.81 -21.36
C MET A 121 -12.04 5.41 -21.26
N ARG A 122 -12.22 6.61 -21.76
CA ARG A 122 -13.54 7.23 -21.86
C ARG A 122 -14.36 6.46 -22.88
N ARG A 123 -15.43 5.83 -22.43
CA ARG A 123 -16.48 5.41 -23.37
C ARG A 123 -17.03 6.68 -23.98
N ALA A 124 -16.89 6.83 -25.30
CA ALA A 124 -17.66 7.83 -26.01
C ALA A 124 -19.12 7.51 -25.77
N TYR A 125 -19.82 8.34 -25.01
CA TYR A 125 -21.27 8.28 -24.96
C TYR A 125 -21.73 8.53 -26.41
N ARG A 126 -22.18 7.47 -27.09
CA ARG A 126 -22.86 7.61 -28.35
C ARG A 126 -24.07 8.50 -28.11
N THR A 127 -23.99 9.71 -28.55
CA THR A 127 -25.12 10.64 -28.66
C THR A 127 -26.05 10.13 -29.76
N THR A 128 -26.61 8.95 -29.60
CA THR A 128 -27.56 8.34 -30.53
C THR A 128 -29.01 8.68 -30.15
N GLY A 129 -29.20 9.65 -29.27
CA GLY A 129 -30.54 10.02 -28.79
C GLY A 129 -30.98 11.46 -29.01
N MET A 130 -30.21 12.31 -29.70
CA MET A 130 -30.55 13.74 -29.82
C MET A 130 -30.86 14.22 -31.25
N GLN A 131 -31.06 13.33 -32.21
CA GLN A 131 -31.44 13.75 -33.54
C GLN A 131 -32.91 13.48 -33.92
N GLU A 132 -33.75 13.01 -33.01
CA GLU A 132 -35.13 12.66 -33.38
C GLU A 132 -36.21 13.62 -32.89
N TYR A 133 -35.86 14.79 -32.38
CA TYR A 133 -36.83 15.83 -32.02
C TYR A 133 -36.64 17.15 -32.78
N ARG A 134 -36.37 17.08 -34.07
CA ARG A 134 -36.35 18.28 -34.92
C ARG A 134 -37.16 18.10 -36.19
N HIS A 135 -38.39 17.70 -36.02
CA HIS A 135 -39.42 17.88 -37.05
C HIS A 135 -40.78 17.98 -36.34
N TYR A 136 -41.11 19.18 -35.96
CA TYR A 136 -42.45 19.74 -35.99
C TYR A 136 -42.34 21.23 -35.71
#